data_cbc5bb984090c63c2b6078801ca1accc
#
_entry.id   cbc5bb984090c63c2b6078801ca1accc
#
_cell.length_a   1.000
_cell.length_b   1.000
_cell.length_c   1.000
_cell.angle_alpha   90.00
_cell.angle_beta   90.00
_cell.angle_gamma   90.00
#
_symmetry.space_group_name_H-M   'P 1'
#
loop_
_entity.id
_entity.type
_entity.pdbx_description
1 polymer ?
#
loop_
_entity_poly.entity_id
_entity_poly.type
_entity_poly.pdbx_seq_one_letter_code
_entity_poly.pdbx_strand_id
1 'polypeptide(L)'
;LSKHLGKEFNEKIRKYIDNYTVNTLRDYVNYEVGRESIYGIYEDLDKMELKTESQKQASYSFYYVLGEFEPLREQLEYLTQRGLLWALKFANYALSMILISLLFLNRGNPFNDWLFVVLSTVIVFIILIIEDYEALRIGDYTVNISNSEQLFDLLGEKRYYPRRLLRRVRLEKGQIYRVGVYDPSIKKERIVNMRYKRVK
;
A
#
# COMPACT_ATOMS: atom_id res chain seq x y z
N LEU A 1 -13.58 10.93 -19.07
CA LEU A 1 -12.91 10.46 -20.28
C LEU A 1 -13.54 9.16 -20.81
N SER A 2 -13.52 8.06 -20.05
CA SER A 2 -14.00 6.73 -20.49
C SER A 2 -15.42 6.70 -21.03
N LYS A 3 -16.33 7.55 -20.54
CA LYS A 3 -17.70 7.68 -21.05
C LYS A 3 -17.74 8.13 -22.52
N HIS A 4 -16.80 8.95 -22.98
CA HIS A 4 -16.72 9.39 -24.36
C HIS A 4 -16.21 8.30 -25.32
N LEU A 5 -15.47 7.33 -24.78
CA LEU A 5 -14.95 6.18 -25.51
C LEU A 5 -15.94 5.03 -25.67
N GLY A 6 -17.12 5.11 -25.02
CA GLY A 6 -18.19 4.14 -25.14
C GLY A 6 -18.46 3.37 -23.83
N LYS A 7 -19.66 2.79 -23.77
CA LYS A 7 -20.13 2.11 -22.57
C LYS A 7 -19.29 0.87 -22.21
N GLU A 8 -19.00 0.05 -23.21
CA GLU A 8 -18.21 -1.17 -23.03
C GLU A 8 -16.81 -0.86 -22.50
N PHE A 9 -16.12 0.10 -23.11
CA PHE A 9 -14.81 0.53 -22.65
C PHE A 9 -14.85 1.11 -21.25
N ASN A 10 -15.88 1.92 -20.93
CA ASN A 10 -16.04 2.46 -19.59
C ASN A 10 -16.23 1.36 -18.52
N GLU A 11 -16.94 0.29 -18.82
CA GLU A 11 -17.10 -0.86 -17.93
C GLU A 11 -15.80 -1.64 -17.74
N LYS A 12 -15.02 -1.83 -18.82
CA LYS A 12 -13.70 -2.47 -18.75
C LYS A 12 -12.72 -1.66 -17.90
N ILE A 13 -12.62 -0.34 -18.14
CA ILE A 13 -11.76 0.56 -17.37
C ILE A 13 -12.10 0.51 -15.89
N ARG A 14 -13.38 0.52 -15.51
CA ARG A 14 -13.78 0.40 -14.11
C ARG A 14 -13.26 -0.89 -13.49
N LYS A 15 -13.34 -2.02 -14.19
CA LYS A 15 -12.82 -3.30 -13.72
C LYS A 15 -11.29 -3.30 -13.58
N TYR A 16 -10.57 -2.70 -14.54
CA TYR A 16 -9.12 -2.58 -14.45
C TYR A 16 -8.68 -1.73 -13.26
N ILE A 17 -9.32 -0.57 -13.05
CA ILE A 17 -9.02 0.30 -11.92
C ILE A 17 -9.39 -0.37 -10.60
N ASP A 18 -10.53 -1.06 -10.53
CA ASP A 18 -10.92 -1.84 -9.33
C ASP A 18 -9.90 -2.92 -9.00
N ASN A 19 -9.51 -3.73 -9.99
CA ASN A 19 -8.50 -4.78 -9.83
C ASN A 19 -7.15 -4.22 -9.41
N TYR A 20 -6.70 -3.13 -10.05
CA TYR A 20 -5.47 -2.44 -9.68
C TYR A 20 -5.50 -1.99 -8.23
N THR A 21 -6.57 -1.31 -7.81
CA THR A 21 -6.73 -0.79 -6.46
C THR A 21 -6.76 -1.91 -5.42
N VAL A 22 -7.51 -2.98 -5.68
CA VAL A 22 -7.57 -4.16 -4.80
C VAL A 22 -6.18 -4.81 -4.67
N ASN A 23 -5.48 -4.99 -5.78
CA ASN A 23 -4.15 -5.61 -5.78
C ASN A 23 -3.12 -4.74 -5.03
N THR A 24 -3.13 -3.43 -5.25
CA THR A 24 -2.27 -2.49 -4.54
C THR A 24 -2.55 -2.47 -3.04
N LEU A 25 -3.81 -2.50 -2.62
CA LEU A 25 -4.16 -2.57 -1.19
C LEU A 25 -3.80 -3.92 -0.55
N ARG A 26 -3.86 -5.01 -1.32
CA ARG A 26 -3.50 -6.36 -0.86
C ARG A 26 -2.00 -6.47 -0.63
N ASP A 27 -1.21 -5.99 -1.57
CA ASP A 27 0.25 -6.04 -1.54
C ASP A 27 0.83 -4.72 -2.09
N TYR A 28 0.90 -3.71 -1.22
CA TYR A 28 1.41 -2.40 -1.61
C TYR A 28 2.95 -2.34 -1.73
N VAL A 29 3.64 -3.41 -1.36
CA VAL A 29 5.09 -3.53 -1.54
C VAL A 29 5.42 -4.09 -2.92
N ASN A 30 4.53 -4.92 -3.47
CA ASN A 30 4.72 -5.55 -4.78
C ASN A 30 3.84 -4.87 -5.84
N TYR A 31 4.34 -3.79 -6.43
CA TYR A 31 3.63 -3.01 -7.46
C TYR A 31 3.45 -3.76 -8.79
N GLU A 32 4.17 -4.86 -9.02
CA GLU A 32 4.00 -5.66 -10.23
C GLU A 32 2.60 -6.27 -10.32
N VAL A 33 1.98 -6.57 -9.18
CA VAL A 33 0.66 -7.22 -9.13
C VAL A 33 -0.46 -6.40 -9.79
N GLY A 34 -0.29 -5.08 -9.91
CA GLY A 34 -1.24 -4.20 -10.61
C GLY A 34 -0.91 -3.93 -12.10
N ARG A 35 0.30 -4.32 -12.54
CA ARG A 35 0.82 -3.98 -13.87
C ARG A 35 -0.06 -4.50 -15.01
N GLU A 36 -0.54 -5.73 -14.90
CA GLU A 36 -1.44 -6.34 -15.89
C GLU A 36 -2.73 -5.54 -16.12
N SER A 37 -3.28 -4.94 -15.06
CA SER A 37 -4.48 -4.11 -15.18
C SER A 37 -4.21 -2.83 -15.96
N ILE A 38 -3.04 -2.22 -15.82
CA ILE A 38 -2.65 -1.01 -16.56
C ILE A 38 -2.38 -1.34 -18.03
N TYR A 39 -1.64 -2.42 -18.30
CA TYR A 39 -1.41 -2.86 -19.69
C TYR A 39 -2.70 -3.25 -20.40
N GLY A 40 -3.66 -3.86 -19.71
CA GLY A 40 -4.97 -4.14 -20.27
C GLY A 40 -5.73 -2.88 -20.73
N ILE A 41 -5.52 -1.74 -20.06
CA ILE A 41 -6.09 -0.46 -20.50
C ILE A 41 -5.46 0.00 -21.82
N TYR A 42 -4.13 -0.07 -21.94
CA TYR A 42 -3.42 0.28 -23.18
C TYR A 42 -3.86 -0.60 -24.32
N GLU A 43 -3.90 -1.92 -24.14
CA GLU A 43 -4.34 -2.86 -25.17
C GLU A 43 -5.77 -2.62 -25.64
N ASP A 44 -6.68 -2.29 -24.74
CA ASP A 44 -8.07 -2.01 -25.12
C ASP A 44 -8.19 -0.65 -25.82
N LEU A 45 -7.36 0.36 -25.47
CA LEU A 45 -7.27 1.62 -26.19
C LEU A 45 -6.74 1.45 -27.62
N ASP A 46 -5.69 0.64 -27.79
CA ASP A 46 -5.05 0.39 -29.08
C ASP A 46 -5.97 -0.36 -30.05
N LYS A 47 -6.81 -1.25 -29.52
CA LYS A 47 -7.78 -2.03 -30.32
C LYS A 47 -9.03 -1.25 -30.69
N MET A 48 -9.21 -0.04 -30.14
CA MET A 48 -10.44 0.72 -30.31
C MET A 48 -10.47 1.49 -31.63
N GLU A 49 -11.52 1.29 -32.43
CA GLU A 49 -11.81 2.14 -33.57
C GLU A 49 -12.38 3.48 -33.12
N LEU A 50 -11.60 4.54 -33.22
CA LEU A 50 -12.01 5.91 -32.88
C LEU A 50 -12.73 6.57 -34.04
N LYS A 51 -14.05 6.68 -33.96
CA LYS A 51 -14.90 7.18 -35.04
C LYS A 51 -15.16 8.69 -34.98
N THR A 52 -15.10 9.28 -33.80
CA THR A 52 -15.41 10.70 -33.60
C THR A 52 -14.18 11.45 -33.05
N GLU A 53 -14.14 12.77 -33.34
CA GLU A 53 -13.06 13.62 -32.83
C GLU A 53 -13.03 13.67 -31.30
N SER A 54 -14.21 13.65 -30.68
CA SER A 54 -14.35 13.55 -29.22
C SER A 54 -13.72 12.26 -28.66
N GLN A 55 -13.86 11.12 -29.36
CA GLN A 55 -13.22 9.86 -28.97
C GLN A 55 -11.72 9.94 -29.12
N LYS A 56 -11.19 10.51 -30.19
CA LYS A 56 -9.74 10.70 -30.38
C LYS A 56 -9.16 11.57 -29.26
N GLN A 57 -9.80 12.71 -28.98
CA GLN A 57 -9.34 13.60 -27.91
C GLN A 57 -9.39 12.91 -26.54
N ALA A 58 -10.44 12.14 -26.25
CA ALA A 58 -10.54 11.37 -25.00
C ALA A 58 -9.45 10.29 -24.92
N SER A 59 -9.16 9.60 -26.02
CA SER A 59 -8.07 8.62 -26.10
C SER A 59 -6.71 9.26 -25.83
N TYR A 60 -6.38 10.37 -26.50
CA TYR A 60 -5.14 11.10 -26.24
C TYR A 60 -5.00 11.54 -24.76
N SER A 61 -6.10 12.02 -24.19
CA SER A 61 -6.12 12.39 -22.76
C SER A 61 -5.90 11.18 -21.85
N PHE A 62 -6.38 10.00 -22.24
CA PHE A 62 -6.13 8.76 -21.50
C PHE A 62 -4.64 8.36 -21.54
N TYR A 63 -4.03 8.35 -22.73
CA TYR A 63 -2.60 8.10 -22.89
C TYR A 63 -1.75 9.06 -22.08
N TYR A 64 -2.12 10.34 -22.08
CA TYR A 64 -1.42 11.35 -21.28
C TYR A 64 -1.48 11.01 -19.78
N VAL A 65 -2.68 10.75 -19.24
CA VAL A 65 -2.87 10.41 -17.83
C VAL A 65 -2.15 9.12 -17.46
N LEU A 66 -2.18 8.09 -18.29
CA LEU A 66 -1.47 6.84 -18.06
C LEU A 66 0.05 7.04 -18.11
N GLY A 67 0.54 7.86 -19.04
CA GLY A 67 1.95 8.22 -19.16
C GLY A 67 2.47 8.98 -17.94
N GLU A 68 1.67 9.84 -17.32
CA GLU A 68 2.01 10.50 -16.04
C GLU A 68 1.94 9.53 -14.86
N PHE A 69 1.04 8.55 -14.91
CA PHE A 69 0.85 7.59 -13.83
C PHE A 69 2.01 6.58 -13.71
N GLU A 70 2.57 6.10 -14.82
CA GLU A 70 3.65 5.11 -14.80
C GLU A 70 4.91 5.58 -14.06
N PRO A 71 5.48 6.78 -14.33
CA PRO A 71 6.64 7.27 -13.59
C PRO A 71 6.39 7.43 -12.09
N LEU A 72 5.18 7.87 -11.71
CA LEU A 72 4.80 7.98 -10.29
C LEU A 72 4.77 6.61 -9.62
N ARG A 73 4.28 5.60 -10.31
CA ARG A 73 4.26 4.23 -9.83
C ARG A 73 5.68 3.67 -9.67
N GLU A 74 6.55 3.88 -10.66
CA GLU A 74 7.95 3.46 -10.59
C GLU A 74 8.70 4.16 -9.46
N GLN A 75 8.45 5.44 -9.22
CA GLN A 75 9.01 6.17 -8.08
C GLN A 75 8.55 5.58 -6.75
N LEU A 76 7.26 5.23 -6.63
CA LEU A 76 6.73 4.57 -5.43
C LEU A 76 7.35 3.19 -5.23
N GLU A 77 7.49 2.40 -6.28
CA GLU A 77 8.16 1.10 -6.24
C GLU A 77 9.61 1.24 -5.77
N TYR A 78 10.34 2.17 -6.38
CA TYR A 78 11.71 2.46 -5.98
C TYR A 78 11.84 2.89 -4.53
N LEU A 79 10.94 3.73 -4.02
CA LEU A 79 10.93 4.17 -2.63
C LEU A 79 10.59 3.02 -1.66
N THR A 80 9.69 2.12 -2.04
CA THR A 80 9.29 0.99 -1.19
C THR A 80 10.29 -0.17 -1.23
N GLN A 81 10.97 -0.39 -2.36
CA GLN A 81 12.03 -1.39 -2.48
C GLN A 81 13.35 -0.94 -1.84
N ARG A 82 13.55 0.37 -1.66
CA ARG A 82 14.66 0.94 -0.91
C ARG A 82 14.47 0.87 0.60
N GLY A 83 13.91 -0.22 1.11
CA GLY A 83 14.12 -0.56 2.52
C GLY A 83 15.60 -0.40 2.88
N LEU A 84 15.89 0.00 4.11
CA LEU A 84 17.26 0.17 4.57
C LEU A 84 18.06 -1.06 4.15
N LEU A 85 19.12 -0.87 3.34
CA LEU A 85 19.96 -1.97 2.88
C LEU A 85 20.26 -2.87 4.07
N TRP A 86 20.01 -4.17 3.95
CA TRP A 86 20.17 -5.13 5.05
C TRP A 86 21.52 -4.98 5.77
N ALA A 87 22.57 -4.66 5.01
CA ALA A 87 23.89 -4.36 5.54
C ALA A 87 23.92 -3.15 6.49
N LEU A 88 23.18 -2.08 6.18
CA LEU A 88 23.07 -0.90 7.04
C LEU A 88 22.27 -1.20 8.31
N LYS A 89 21.22 -2.02 8.22
CA LYS A 89 20.50 -2.52 9.39
C LYS A 89 21.40 -3.28 10.32
N PHE A 90 22.09 -4.28 9.75
CA PHE A 90 23.02 -5.10 10.53
C PHE A 90 24.12 -4.24 11.18
N ALA A 91 24.71 -3.30 10.45
CA ALA A 91 25.69 -2.38 10.98
C ALA A 91 25.12 -1.53 12.13
N ASN A 92 23.90 -1.05 12.00
CA ASN A 92 23.24 -0.26 13.04
C ASN A 92 22.97 -1.09 14.31
N TYR A 93 22.49 -2.34 14.18
CA TYR A 93 22.32 -3.25 15.32
C TYR A 93 23.65 -3.59 15.98
N ALA A 94 24.69 -3.91 15.18
CA ALA A 94 26.01 -4.21 15.70
C ALA A 94 26.59 -3.03 16.47
N LEU A 95 26.52 -1.83 15.91
CA LEU A 95 27.00 -0.60 16.56
C LEU A 95 26.22 -0.32 17.86
N SER A 96 24.91 -0.47 17.83
CA SER A 96 24.06 -0.29 19.03
C SER A 96 24.42 -1.29 20.13
N MET A 97 24.65 -2.55 19.77
CA MET A 97 25.07 -3.59 20.71
C MET A 97 26.44 -3.26 21.33
N ILE A 98 27.42 -2.81 20.52
CA ILE A 98 28.74 -2.40 21.00
C ILE A 98 28.62 -1.21 21.95
N LEU A 99 27.84 -0.19 21.60
CA LEU A 99 27.63 0.98 22.46
C LEU A 99 26.99 0.63 23.79
N ILE A 100 25.94 -0.19 23.79
CA ILE A 100 25.28 -0.65 25.01
C ILE A 100 26.28 -1.47 25.89
N SER A 101 27.08 -2.33 25.26
CA SER A 101 28.10 -3.12 25.96
C SER A 101 29.18 -2.23 26.60
N LEU A 102 29.67 -1.22 25.89
CA LEU A 102 30.65 -0.25 26.42
C LEU A 102 30.06 0.55 27.58
N LEU A 103 28.81 0.98 27.48
CA LEU A 103 28.11 1.66 28.59
C LEU A 103 27.96 0.75 29.79
N PHE A 104 27.65 -0.54 29.56
CA PHE A 104 27.55 -1.54 30.62
C PHE A 104 28.87 -1.76 31.37
N LEU A 105 30.00 -1.83 30.62
CA LEU A 105 31.34 -2.02 31.22
C LEU A 105 31.79 -0.81 32.04
N ASN A 106 31.26 0.38 31.75
CA ASN A 106 31.56 1.61 32.49
C ASN A 106 30.69 1.82 33.73
N ARG A 107 29.84 0.87 34.10
CA ARG A 107 29.05 0.93 35.34
C ARG A 107 29.95 0.85 36.57
N GLY A 108 29.50 1.41 37.65
CA GLY A 108 30.25 1.33 38.93
C GLY A 108 30.10 2.54 39.83
N ASN A 109 29.43 3.59 39.34
CA ASN A 109 29.00 4.68 40.19
C ASN A 109 27.56 5.13 39.78
N PRO A 110 26.80 5.78 40.68
CA PRO A 110 25.41 6.14 40.44
C PRO A 110 25.16 6.99 39.16
N PHE A 111 26.12 7.84 38.82
CA PHE A 111 26.02 8.67 37.61
C PHE A 111 26.15 7.82 36.34
N ASN A 112 27.11 6.92 36.27
CA ASN A 112 27.29 6.04 35.12
C ASN A 112 26.15 5.04 34.99
N ASP A 113 25.61 4.55 36.11
CA ASP A 113 24.44 3.67 36.08
C ASP A 113 23.21 4.37 35.54
N TRP A 114 22.98 5.62 35.93
CA TRP A 114 21.91 6.45 35.38
C TRP A 114 22.12 6.70 33.89
N LEU A 115 23.36 7.08 33.51
CA LEU A 115 23.71 7.33 32.11
C LEU A 115 23.52 6.07 31.23
N PHE A 116 23.89 4.91 31.73
CA PHE A 116 23.67 3.62 31.08
C PHE A 116 22.18 3.40 30.79
N VAL A 117 21.30 3.60 31.75
CA VAL A 117 19.86 3.39 31.59
C VAL A 117 19.28 4.36 30.53
N VAL A 118 19.60 5.64 30.64
CA VAL A 118 19.07 6.66 29.73
C VAL A 118 19.54 6.42 28.31
N LEU A 119 20.85 6.27 28.08
CA LEU A 119 21.42 6.11 26.75
C LEU A 119 21.00 4.79 26.10
N SER A 120 20.98 3.68 26.86
CA SER A 120 20.51 2.40 26.33
C SER A 120 19.03 2.49 25.91
N THR A 121 18.20 3.15 26.69
CA THR A 121 16.79 3.38 26.35
C THR A 121 16.64 4.18 25.07
N VAL A 122 17.43 5.26 24.91
CA VAL A 122 17.42 6.07 23.68
C VAL A 122 17.86 5.25 22.48
N ILE A 123 18.94 4.45 22.60
CA ILE A 123 19.43 3.60 21.51
C ILE A 123 18.34 2.60 21.07
N VAL A 124 17.73 1.90 22.04
CA VAL A 124 16.63 0.96 21.75
C VAL A 124 15.45 1.67 21.09
N PHE A 125 15.10 2.85 21.58
CA PHE A 125 14.00 3.63 21.01
C PHE A 125 14.27 4.03 19.57
N ILE A 126 15.51 4.45 19.24
CA ILE A 126 15.93 4.75 17.86
C ILE A 126 15.80 3.50 16.96
N ILE A 127 16.23 2.33 17.45
CA ILE A 127 16.09 1.08 16.70
C ILE A 127 14.62 0.78 16.41
N LEU A 128 13.74 0.93 17.40
CA LEU A 128 12.31 0.71 17.23
C LEU A 128 11.68 1.69 16.23
N ILE A 129 12.10 2.96 16.24
CA ILE A 129 11.66 3.94 15.24
C ILE A 129 12.10 3.52 13.85
N ILE A 130 13.33 3.06 13.66
CA ILE A 130 13.84 2.59 12.37
C ILE A 130 13.04 1.37 11.89
N GLU A 131 12.75 0.42 12.75
CA GLU A 131 11.92 -0.75 12.45
C GLU A 131 10.49 -0.36 12.06
N ASP A 132 9.88 0.55 12.80
CA ASP A 132 8.55 1.07 12.48
C ASP A 132 8.55 1.84 11.15
N TYR A 133 9.60 2.60 10.89
CA TYR A 133 9.77 3.32 9.62
C TYR A 133 9.84 2.37 8.43
N GLU A 134 10.64 1.32 8.51
CA GLU A 134 10.73 0.31 7.45
C GLU A 134 9.44 -0.48 7.26
N ALA A 135 8.78 -0.81 8.35
CA ALA A 135 7.50 -1.50 8.30
C ALA A 135 6.36 -0.58 7.81
N LEU A 136 6.65 0.68 7.44
CA LEU A 136 5.65 1.72 7.12
C LEU A 136 4.59 1.82 8.24
N ARG A 137 5.01 1.64 9.48
CA ARG A 137 4.13 1.63 10.66
C ARG A 137 4.20 2.91 11.47
N ILE A 138 5.04 3.89 11.05
CA ILE A 138 5.27 5.11 11.83
C ILE A 138 3.99 5.88 12.01
N GLY A 139 3.57 5.94 13.25
CA GLY A 139 2.41 6.67 13.70
C GLY A 139 1.12 6.16 13.06
N ASP A 140 0.11 6.99 13.07
CA ASP A 140 -1.17 6.77 12.39
C ASP A 140 -1.08 6.92 10.85
N TYR A 141 0.11 7.02 10.28
CA TYR A 141 0.35 6.95 8.83
C TYR A 141 0.18 5.52 8.31
N THR A 142 -0.94 4.96 8.64
CA THR A 142 -1.50 3.88 7.85
C THR A 142 -1.78 4.44 6.47
N VAL A 143 -1.41 3.70 5.43
CA VAL A 143 -1.86 3.95 4.05
C VAL A 143 -3.25 4.56 4.13
N ASN A 144 -3.39 5.81 3.67
CA ASN A 144 -4.66 6.52 3.78
C ASN A 144 -5.69 5.82 2.91
N ILE A 145 -6.42 4.89 3.53
CA ILE A 145 -7.44 4.08 2.87
C ILE A 145 -8.58 4.94 2.34
N SER A 146 -8.75 6.16 2.88
CA SER A 146 -9.85 7.04 2.48
C SER A 146 -9.84 7.35 0.98
N ASN A 147 -8.67 7.48 0.37
CA ASN A 147 -8.55 7.69 -1.07
C ASN A 147 -9.02 6.47 -1.86
N SER A 148 -8.66 5.27 -1.40
CA SER A 148 -9.13 4.02 -2.02
C SER A 148 -10.62 3.80 -1.80
N GLU A 149 -11.16 4.16 -0.64
CA GLU A 149 -12.60 4.12 -0.36
C GLU A 149 -13.37 5.04 -1.31
N GLN A 150 -12.92 6.30 -1.46
CA GLN A 150 -13.50 7.24 -2.40
C GLN A 150 -13.44 6.73 -3.85
N LEU A 151 -12.33 6.09 -4.23
CA LEU A 151 -12.18 5.52 -5.56
C LEU A 151 -13.18 4.37 -5.79
N PHE A 152 -13.37 3.45 -4.83
CA PHE A 152 -14.38 2.41 -4.94
C PHE A 152 -15.80 2.99 -5.03
N ASP A 153 -16.10 4.03 -4.26
CA ASP A 153 -17.40 4.72 -4.30
C ASP A 153 -17.63 5.38 -5.67
N LEU A 154 -16.61 6.01 -6.26
CA LEU A 154 -16.66 6.59 -7.62
C LEU A 154 -16.85 5.52 -8.71
N LEU A 155 -16.26 4.34 -8.52
CA LEU A 155 -16.43 3.21 -9.41
C LEU A 155 -17.80 2.53 -9.23
N GLY A 156 -18.51 2.80 -8.14
CA GLY A 156 -19.75 2.08 -7.78
C GLY A 156 -19.48 0.65 -7.30
N GLU A 157 -18.26 0.37 -6.89
CA GLU A 157 -17.83 -0.95 -6.42
C GLU A 157 -17.82 -1.02 -4.89
N LYS A 158 -17.90 -2.25 -4.35
CA LYS A 158 -17.82 -2.46 -2.91
C LYS A 158 -16.38 -2.19 -2.45
N ARG A 159 -16.23 -1.43 -1.37
CA ARG A 159 -14.94 -1.13 -0.77
C ARG A 159 -14.21 -2.42 -0.40
N TYR A 160 -12.91 -2.46 -0.67
CA TYR A 160 -12.05 -3.58 -0.31
C TYR A 160 -11.15 -3.20 0.86
N TYR A 161 -11.03 -4.10 1.84
CA TYR A 161 -10.15 -3.94 2.98
C TYR A 161 -9.26 -5.17 3.16
N PRO A 162 -7.94 -5.03 3.16
CA PRO A 162 -7.05 -6.09 3.58
C PRO A 162 -7.35 -6.48 5.03
N ARG A 163 -7.31 -7.76 5.34
CA ARG A 163 -7.63 -8.29 6.68
C ARG A 163 -6.86 -7.59 7.79
N ARG A 164 -5.59 -7.23 7.54
CA ARG A 164 -4.72 -6.51 8.49
C ARG A 164 -5.24 -5.13 8.87
N LEU A 165 -5.99 -4.47 7.97
CA LEU A 165 -6.48 -3.11 8.17
C LEU A 165 -7.90 -3.06 8.75
N LEU A 166 -8.64 -4.17 8.74
CA LEU A 166 -10.03 -4.23 9.25
C LEU A 166 -10.19 -3.73 10.69
N ARG A 167 -9.17 -3.94 11.54
CA ARG A 167 -9.20 -3.49 12.93
C ARG A 167 -9.12 -1.97 13.09
N ARG A 168 -8.69 -1.26 12.05
CA ARG A 168 -8.43 0.20 12.06
C ARG A 168 -9.48 0.98 11.28
N VAL A 169 -10.33 0.30 10.53
CA VAL A 169 -11.37 0.93 9.72
C VAL A 169 -12.66 1.04 10.52
N ARG A 170 -13.30 2.20 10.45
CA ARG A 170 -14.65 2.40 11.01
C ARG A 170 -15.67 1.95 9.96
N LEU A 171 -16.25 0.78 10.17
CA LEU A 171 -17.31 0.25 9.32
C LEU A 171 -18.68 0.64 9.87
N GLU A 172 -19.60 1.01 8.97
CA GLU A 172 -20.98 1.31 9.33
C GLU A 172 -21.81 0.02 9.46
N LYS A 173 -22.79 0.03 10.36
CA LYS A 173 -23.68 -1.12 10.57
C LYS A 173 -24.43 -1.47 9.28
N GLY A 174 -24.28 -2.69 8.82
CA GLY A 174 -24.91 -3.18 7.60
C GLY A 174 -24.11 -2.94 6.32
N GLN A 175 -22.99 -2.22 6.38
CA GLN A 175 -22.12 -2.00 5.24
C GLN A 175 -21.62 -3.33 4.67
N ILE A 176 -21.71 -3.47 3.34
CA ILE A 176 -21.17 -4.63 2.61
C ILE A 176 -19.81 -4.21 2.04
N TYR A 177 -18.80 -5.01 2.32
CA TYR A 177 -17.43 -4.76 1.88
C TYR A 177 -16.77 -6.07 1.42
N ARG A 178 -15.69 -5.96 0.68
CA ARG A 178 -14.83 -7.06 0.25
C ARG A 178 -13.65 -7.21 1.20
N VAL A 179 -13.28 -8.44 1.50
CA VAL A 179 -12.08 -8.74 2.30
C VAL A 179 -11.32 -9.90 1.70
N GLY A 180 -10.00 -9.83 1.76
CA GLY A 180 -9.14 -10.94 1.41
C GLY A 180 -9.09 -11.97 2.54
N VAL A 181 -9.46 -13.22 2.24
CA VAL A 181 -9.37 -14.37 3.15
C VAL A 181 -8.43 -15.38 2.54
N TYR A 182 -7.38 -15.75 3.29
CA TYR A 182 -6.46 -16.78 2.83
C TYR A 182 -7.16 -18.12 2.74
N ASP A 183 -7.10 -18.75 1.55
CA ASP A 183 -7.62 -20.08 1.30
C ASP A 183 -6.44 -21.07 1.25
N PRO A 184 -6.29 -21.93 2.25
CA PRO A 184 -5.18 -22.86 2.32
C PRO A 184 -5.21 -23.94 1.22
N SER A 185 -6.38 -24.20 0.63
CA SER A 185 -6.54 -25.23 -0.41
C SER A 185 -5.87 -24.81 -1.73
N ILE A 186 -5.93 -23.52 -2.06
CA ILE A 186 -5.34 -22.94 -3.27
C ILE A 186 -4.08 -22.13 -2.99
N LYS A 187 -3.65 -22.04 -1.72
CA LYS A 187 -2.51 -21.22 -1.25
C LYS A 187 -2.56 -19.77 -1.74
N LYS A 188 -3.75 -19.24 -1.97
CA LYS A 188 -3.99 -17.87 -2.45
C LYS A 188 -5.05 -17.18 -1.61
N GLU A 189 -5.06 -15.86 -1.66
CA GLU A 189 -6.10 -15.07 -1.02
C GLU A 189 -7.33 -15.01 -1.92
N ARG A 190 -8.48 -15.36 -1.35
CA ARG A 190 -9.80 -15.25 -1.99
C ARG A 190 -10.52 -14.01 -1.49
N ILE A 191 -11.10 -13.24 -2.40
CA ILE A 191 -11.89 -12.06 -2.05
C ILE A 191 -13.32 -12.52 -1.72
N VAL A 192 -13.79 -12.18 -0.52
CA VAL A 192 -15.12 -12.55 -0.02
C VAL A 192 -15.91 -11.30 0.33
N ASN A 193 -17.18 -11.26 -0.03
CA ASN A 193 -18.09 -10.21 0.42
C ASN A 193 -18.53 -10.48 1.86
N MET A 194 -18.35 -9.51 2.73
CA MET A 194 -18.79 -9.57 4.11
C MET A 194 -19.74 -8.42 4.42
N ARG A 195 -20.68 -8.66 5.35
CA ARG A 195 -21.57 -7.63 5.89
C ARG A 195 -21.17 -7.35 7.32
N TYR A 196 -20.91 -6.10 7.64
CA TYR A 196 -20.56 -5.72 9.00
C TYR A 196 -21.75 -5.90 9.94
N LYS A 197 -21.62 -6.82 10.89
CA LYS A 197 -22.57 -7.01 12.01
C LYS A 197 -21.87 -6.47 13.26
N ARG A 198 -22.42 -5.41 13.85
CA ARG A 198 -21.93 -4.96 15.16
C ARG A 198 -22.14 -6.10 16.16
N VAL A 199 -21.05 -6.69 16.62
CA VAL A 199 -21.12 -7.61 17.78
C VAL A 199 -21.45 -6.74 18.99
N LYS A 200 -22.53 -7.07 19.70
CA LYS A 200 -22.91 -6.43 20.97
C LYS A 200 -21.90 -6.75 22.05
#